data_93d39fd3e97afcc63f370f7859855b00
#
_entry.id   93d39fd3e97afcc63f370f7859855b00
#
_cell.length_a   1.000
_cell.length_b   1.000
_cell.length_c   1.000
_cell.angle_alpha   90.00
_cell.angle_beta   90.00
_cell.angle_gamma   90.00
#
_symmetry.space_group_name_H-M   'P 1'
#
loop_
_entity.id
_entity.type
_entity.pdbx_description
1 polymer ?
#
loop_
_entity_poly.entity_id
_entity_poly.type
_entity_poly.pdbx_seq_one_letter_code
_entity_poly.pdbx_strand_id
1 'polypeptide(L)'
;EPAKAQQPMLGDGEQLEAGTTGPDYMRLALTSRVYDMVSESPMQPASSLSQRFGADIHLKREDMLPAFSYKTRGAYNLLSAVRQRGGGGVVTWSVGSQGRAVACCAQKLGLPLTVVMPARSPVARRKAIEQKGGTVVIHGTTLADARAEAIRLAASSDEMTLLEPHDDPHVVAGQATAGLEIVRQFGAATKSGAHLDAIFTPVGGGSLIAGVAVTVKALSPTTKVIGVEPEDFDVLRQSLNTGHRVSLTEPPHFVDGAAVQCVGPEVFRLCNELVDDVVTVSNDEICAAVRDCFEDTRAMLEPAGAMSVAGMKKYLAARPADAETGAKGTHVAILSDSSNIEFDIFRFIAERAAIGEQKEALFALHAPDESGMFYKMYQAVQPRLVTEFVYRHAPDKVATVFMSIERADELRPISEEVDDVIKGLADVRVKAVDITGNELAKTH
;
A
#
# COMPACT_ATOMS: atom_id res chain seq x y z
N GLU A 1 2.22 -10.59 18.65
CA GLU A 1 3.20 -9.67 19.26
C GLU A 1 3.72 -8.77 18.14
N PRO A 2 3.83 -7.45 18.31
CA PRO A 2 4.42 -6.58 17.29
C PRO A 2 5.85 -7.02 17.03
N ALA A 3 6.27 -7.00 15.76
CA ALA A 3 7.62 -7.37 15.34
C ALA A 3 8.64 -6.62 16.19
N LYS A 4 9.47 -7.36 16.94
CA LYS A 4 10.49 -6.77 17.79
C LYS A 4 11.50 -6.06 16.90
N ALA A 5 11.60 -4.74 17.04
CA ALA A 5 12.66 -3.96 16.44
C ALA A 5 14.01 -4.58 16.83
N GLN A 6 14.67 -5.23 15.89
CA GLN A 6 16.05 -5.68 16.09
C GLN A 6 16.96 -4.45 16.07
N GLN A 7 18.01 -4.47 16.89
CA GLN A 7 19.00 -3.39 16.93
C GLN A 7 19.44 -3.03 15.50
N PRO A 8 19.56 -1.73 15.18
CA PRO A 8 19.88 -1.30 13.84
C PRO A 8 21.23 -1.88 13.42
N MET A 9 21.23 -2.69 12.37
CA MET A 9 22.46 -2.93 11.64
C MET A 9 22.83 -1.61 10.99
N LEU A 10 23.87 -0.97 11.47
CA LEU A 10 24.48 0.20 10.85
C LEU A 10 24.84 -0.19 9.42
N GLY A 11 24.05 0.25 8.44
CA GLY A 11 24.47 0.29 7.06
C GLY A 11 25.69 1.22 7.01
N ASP A 12 26.70 0.78 6.27
CA ASP A 12 28.01 1.41 6.19
C ASP A 12 27.93 2.94 6.25
N GLY A 13 28.55 3.51 7.29
CA GLY A 13 28.46 4.91 7.64
C GLY A 13 29.16 5.81 6.60
N GLU A 14 28.48 6.22 5.58
CA GLU A 14 28.75 7.50 4.93
C GLU A 14 27.84 8.55 5.56
N GLN A 15 28.37 9.27 6.53
CA GLN A 15 27.85 10.56 6.94
C GLN A 15 27.93 11.48 5.71
N LEU A 16 26.78 11.90 5.19
CA LEU A 16 26.75 13.02 4.27
C LEU A 16 27.37 14.22 4.98
N GLU A 17 28.50 14.72 4.49
CA GLU A 17 29.13 15.91 5.03
C GLU A 17 28.12 17.06 5.04
N ALA A 18 27.96 17.70 6.19
CA ALA A 18 27.12 18.87 6.37
C ALA A 18 27.62 19.99 5.42
N GLY A 19 26.86 20.23 4.33
CA GLY A 19 27.19 21.27 3.35
C GLY A 19 27.08 20.88 1.88
N THR A 20 26.86 19.61 1.53
CA THR A 20 26.54 19.21 0.16
C THR A 20 25.07 19.50 -0.13
N THR A 21 24.80 20.49 -0.99
CA THR A 21 23.48 20.71 -1.58
C THR A 21 23.14 19.47 -2.42
N GLY A 22 22.14 18.69 -1.98
CA GLY A 22 21.64 17.54 -2.74
C GLY A 22 21.17 17.91 -4.15
N PRO A 23 20.76 16.93 -5.00
CA PRO A 23 20.27 17.20 -6.34
C PRO A 23 19.12 18.22 -6.34
N ASP A 24 19.07 19.10 -7.32
CA ASP A 24 17.93 19.99 -7.56
C ASP A 24 16.76 19.17 -8.14
N TYR A 25 15.98 18.57 -7.25
CA TYR A 25 14.87 17.69 -7.63
C TYR A 25 13.76 18.40 -8.38
N MET A 26 13.49 19.68 -8.08
CA MET A 26 12.49 20.44 -8.83
C MET A 26 12.92 20.59 -10.30
N ARG A 27 14.18 20.94 -10.55
CA ARG A 27 14.72 21.01 -11.90
C ARG A 27 14.71 19.63 -12.57
N LEU A 28 15.12 18.58 -11.87
CA LEU A 28 15.11 17.21 -12.41
C LEU A 28 13.69 16.75 -12.76
N ALA A 29 12.69 17.07 -11.94
CA ALA A 29 11.29 16.76 -12.22
C ALA A 29 10.76 17.52 -13.46
N LEU A 30 11.02 18.83 -13.55
CA LEU A 30 10.60 19.67 -14.68
C LEU A 30 11.27 19.30 -16.01
N THR A 31 12.49 18.73 -15.95
CA THR A 31 13.23 18.28 -17.14
C THR A 31 13.13 16.78 -17.39
N SER A 32 12.31 16.07 -16.59
CA SER A 32 12.13 14.63 -16.70
C SER A 32 11.47 14.24 -18.04
N ARG A 33 11.82 13.06 -18.54
CA ARG A 33 11.26 12.54 -19.79
C ARG A 33 10.06 11.62 -19.58
N VAL A 34 9.44 11.68 -18.42
CA VAL A 34 8.32 10.80 -18.02
C VAL A 34 7.20 10.81 -19.06
N TYR A 35 6.90 11.97 -19.63
CA TYR A 35 5.80 12.14 -20.59
C TYR A 35 6.07 11.58 -21.99
N ASP A 36 7.27 11.12 -22.28
CA ASP A 36 7.54 10.30 -23.46
C ASP A 36 6.93 8.86 -23.30
N MET A 37 6.68 8.46 -22.06
CA MET A 37 6.14 7.13 -21.73
C MET A 37 4.70 7.15 -21.26
N VAL A 38 4.31 8.12 -20.44
CA VAL A 38 2.99 8.20 -19.80
C VAL A 38 2.27 9.47 -20.24
N SER A 39 0.95 9.43 -20.21
CA SER A 39 0.11 10.63 -20.15
C SER A 39 -0.11 11.00 -18.70
N GLU A 40 -0.54 12.23 -18.44
CA GLU A 40 -0.98 12.61 -17.10
C GLU A 40 -2.08 11.69 -16.62
N SER A 41 -1.92 11.17 -15.40
CA SER A 41 -2.95 10.32 -14.82
C SER A 41 -4.15 11.16 -14.35
N PRO A 42 -5.38 10.65 -14.45
CA PRO A 42 -6.56 11.39 -13.99
C PRO A 42 -6.53 11.65 -12.48
N MET A 43 -7.10 12.79 -12.08
CA MET A 43 -7.52 13.06 -10.70
C MET A 43 -9.05 12.99 -10.67
N GLN A 44 -9.58 11.91 -10.09
CA GLN A 44 -11.00 11.56 -10.11
C GLN A 44 -11.65 11.89 -8.77
N PRO A 45 -12.80 12.61 -8.71
CA PRO A 45 -13.57 12.77 -7.49
C PRO A 45 -14.06 11.41 -6.95
N ALA A 46 -13.97 11.20 -5.64
CA ALA A 46 -14.48 10.03 -4.92
C ALA A 46 -15.78 10.39 -4.20
N SER A 47 -16.90 10.28 -4.90
CA SER A 47 -18.18 10.81 -4.43
C SER A 47 -18.70 10.10 -3.18
N SER A 48 -18.60 8.75 -3.14
CA SER A 48 -19.07 7.96 -1.99
C SER A 48 -18.23 8.24 -0.75
N LEU A 49 -16.91 8.28 -0.90
CA LEU A 49 -15.99 8.62 0.18
C LEU A 49 -16.21 10.06 0.66
N SER A 50 -16.36 11.00 -0.25
CA SER A 50 -16.59 12.42 0.08
C SER A 50 -17.86 12.60 0.93
N GLN A 51 -18.95 11.96 0.53
CA GLN A 51 -20.21 12.02 1.29
C GLN A 51 -20.06 11.37 2.67
N ARG A 52 -19.43 10.21 2.76
CA ARG A 52 -19.26 9.46 4.01
C ARG A 52 -18.39 10.19 5.03
N PHE A 53 -17.34 10.87 4.59
CA PHE A 53 -16.40 11.55 5.48
C PHE A 53 -16.66 13.05 5.66
N GLY A 54 -17.57 13.66 4.89
CA GLY A 54 -17.81 15.11 4.91
C GLY A 54 -16.59 15.91 4.46
N ALA A 55 -15.84 15.40 3.48
CA ALA A 55 -14.62 15.98 2.95
C ALA A 55 -14.69 16.00 1.42
N ASP A 56 -13.92 16.86 0.75
CA ASP A 56 -13.75 16.83 -0.70
C ASP A 56 -12.57 15.91 -1.03
N ILE A 57 -12.87 14.71 -1.53
CA ILE A 57 -11.88 13.65 -1.73
C ILE A 57 -11.69 13.39 -3.22
N HIS A 58 -10.42 13.37 -3.63
CA HIS A 58 -10.00 13.04 -4.98
C HIS A 58 -9.01 11.88 -4.98
N LEU A 59 -9.07 11.06 -6.04
CA LEU A 59 -8.19 9.90 -6.25
C LEU A 59 -7.28 10.16 -7.44
N LYS A 60 -5.97 10.19 -7.21
CA LYS A 60 -4.97 10.26 -8.27
C LYS A 60 -4.69 8.88 -8.82
N ARG A 61 -5.10 8.63 -10.06
CA ARG A 61 -5.21 7.32 -10.71
C ARG A 61 -3.89 6.85 -11.35
N GLU A 62 -2.86 6.60 -10.54
CA GLU A 62 -1.58 6.08 -11.02
C GLU A 62 -1.68 4.61 -11.50
N ASP A 63 -2.68 3.88 -11.03
CA ASP A 63 -3.06 2.54 -11.49
C ASP A 63 -3.45 2.47 -12.98
N MET A 64 -3.78 3.60 -13.60
CA MET A 64 -4.10 3.69 -15.02
C MET A 64 -2.87 3.90 -15.93
N LEU A 65 -1.69 4.05 -15.36
CA LEU A 65 -0.45 4.20 -16.11
C LEU A 65 -0.01 2.87 -16.75
N PRO A 66 0.92 2.90 -17.73
CA PRO A 66 1.52 1.68 -18.26
C PRO A 66 2.06 0.78 -17.15
N ALA A 67 1.99 -0.53 -17.34
CA ALA A 67 2.27 -1.53 -16.32
C ALA A 67 1.35 -1.48 -15.09
N PHE A 68 0.28 -0.67 -15.13
CA PHE A 68 -0.68 -0.46 -14.04
C PHE A 68 -0.01 0.04 -12.74
N SER A 69 0.98 0.95 -12.86
CA SER A 69 1.79 1.36 -11.72
C SER A 69 2.46 2.71 -11.93
N TYR A 70 2.49 3.52 -10.86
CA TYR A 70 3.27 4.76 -10.77
C TYR A 70 4.78 4.53 -11.02
N LYS A 71 5.28 3.32 -10.75
CA LYS A 71 6.70 2.96 -10.89
C LYS A 71 7.22 3.19 -12.30
N THR A 72 6.32 3.21 -13.29
CA THR A 72 6.65 3.55 -14.68
C THR A 72 7.28 4.94 -14.82
N ARG A 73 6.88 5.91 -14.00
CA ARG A 73 7.43 7.28 -14.04
C ARG A 73 8.94 7.29 -13.75
N GLY A 74 9.31 6.80 -12.55
CA GLY A 74 10.71 6.75 -12.15
C GLY A 74 11.55 5.80 -12.99
N ALA A 75 11.03 4.63 -13.35
CA ALA A 75 11.71 3.66 -14.20
C ALA A 75 12.03 4.27 -15.57
N TYR A 76 11.08 4.93 -16.21
CA TYR A 76 11.33 5.53 -17.52
C TYR A 76 12.34 6.69 -17.47
N ASN A 77 12.25 7.53 -16.44
CA ASN A 77 13.17 8.64 -16.27
C ASN A 77 14.61 8.17 -16.08
N LEU A 78 14.82 7.17 -15.21
CA LEU A 78 16.13 6.54 -14.98
C LEU A 78 16.68 5.88 -16.26
N LEU A 79 15.88 5.05 -16.91
CA LEU A 79 16.28 4.36 -18.14
C LEU A 79 16.60 5.31 -19.27
N SER A 80 15.88 6.45 -19.38
CA SER A 80 16.18 7.50 -20.35
C SER A 80 17.55 8.13 -20.09
N ALA A 81 17.92 8.36 -18.83
CA ALA A 81 19.22 8.86 -18.45
C ALA A 81 20.34 7.85 -18.76
N VAL A 82 20.12 6.56 -18.49
CA VAL A 82 21.07 5.48 -18.83
C VAL A 82 21.29 5.43 -20.34
N ARG A 83 20.22 5.45 -21.13
CA ARG A 83 20.32 5.43 -22.60
C ARG A 83 21.09 6.64 -23.16
N GLN A 84 20.84 7.83 -22.62
CA GLN A 84 21.55 9.06 -23.06
C GLN A 84 23.04 9.01 -22.78
N ARG A 85 23.47 8.27 -21.74
CA ARG A 85 24.89 8.06 -21.41
C ARG A 85 25.53 6.94 -22.22
N GLY A 86 24.79 6.29 -23.15
CA GLY A 86 25.31 5.22 -24.00
C GLY A 86 25.32 3.83 -23.33
N GLY A 87 24.52 3.63 -22.26
CA GLY A 87 24.40 2.33 -21.60
C GLY A 87 23.90 1.23 -22.54
N GLY A 88 24.59 0.08 -22.59
CA GLY A 88 24.29 -1.04 -23.49
C GLY A 88 23.19 -1.97 -23.00
N GLY A 89 23.04 -2.17 -21.68
CA GLY A 89 22.03 -2.99 -21.06
C GLY A 89 21.80 -2.60 -19.61
N VAL A 90 20.73 -3.15 -19.01
CA VAL A 90 20.35 -2.83 -17.64
C VAL A 90 20.00 -4.07 -16.84
N VAL A 91 20.32 -4.08 -15.56
CA VAL A 91 19.96 -5.12 -14.62
C VAL A 91 19.34 -4.52 -13.37
N THR A 92 18.30 -5.17 -12.86
CA THR A 92 17.62 -4.79 -11.61
C THR A 92 17.12 -6.03 -10.89
N TRP A 93 16.55 -5.87 -9.69
CA TRP A 93 15.91 -6.93 -8.94
C TRP A 93 14.47 -6.55 -8.59
N SER A 94 13.57 -7.53 -8.49
CA SER A 94 12.16 -7.28 -8.22
C SER A 94 11.41 -8.54 -7.80
N VAL A 95 10.33 -8.37 -7.04
CA VAL A 95 9.33 -9.42 -6.79
C VAL A 95 8.09 -9.30 -7.70
N GLY A 96 7.98 -8.24 -8.54
CA GLY A 96 6.80 -8.07 -9.41
C GLY A 96 6.68 -6.71 -10.08
N SER A 97 5.90 -5.78 -9.51
CA SER A 97 5.48 -4.52 -10.16
C SER A 97 6.63 -3.64 -10.65
N GLN A 98 7.71 -3.53 -9.88
CA GLN A 98 8.89 -2.77 -10.32
C GLN A 98 9.53 -3.40 -11.58
N GLY A 99 9.75 -4.72 -11.58
CA GLY A 99 10.30 -5.42 -12.74
C GLY A 99 9.42 -5.27 -13.98
N ARG A 100 8.09 -5.32 -13.81
CA ARG A 100 7.13 -5.10 -14.90
C ARG A 100 7.18 -3.67 -15.45
N ALA A 101 7.26 -2.66 -14.58
CA ALA A 101 7.39 -1.26 -14.97
C ALA A 101 8.68 -1.01 -15.75
N VAL A 102 9.83 -1.51 -15.23
CA VAL A 102 11.12 -1.41 -15.91
C VAL A 102 11.09 -2.12 -17.26
N ALA A 103 10.47 -3.31 -17.36
CA ALA A 103 10.37 -4.05 -18.63
C ALA A 103 9.55 -3.29 -19.69
N CYS A 104 8.43 -2.68 -19.31
CA CYS A 104 7.67 -1.82 -20.21
C CYS A 104 8.49 -0.63 -20.73
N CYS A 105 9.27 0.01 -19.85
CA CYS A 105 10.10 1.15 -20.18
C CYS A 105 11.30 0.75 -21.05
N ALA A 106 11.99 -0.35 -20.70
CA ALA A 106 13.12 -0.89 -21.46
C ALA A 106 12.70 -1.30 -22.87
N GLN A 107 11.54 -1.96 -23.03
CA GLN A 107 10.96 -2.29 -24.34
C GLN A 107 10.77 -1.05 -25.20
N LYS A 108 10.19 0.03 -24.65
CA LYS A 108 9.98 1.28 -25.38
C LYS A 108 11.29 1.96 -25.80
N LEU A 109 12.30 1.88 -24.94
CA LEU A 109 13.61 2.48 -25.20
C LEU A 109 14.54 1.58 -26.04
N GLY A 110 14.18 0.31 -26.29
CA GLY A 110 15.02 -0.65 -26.99
C GLY A 110 16.28 -1.01 -26.19
N LEU A 111 16.20 -1.02 -24.85
CA LEU A 111 17.30 -1.40 -23.97
C LEU A 111 17.18 -2.88 -23.56
N PRO A 112 18.25 -3.68 -23.70
CA PRO A 112 18.30 -5.02 -23.10
C PRO A 112 18.11 -4.94 -21.59
N LEU A 113 17.24 -5.81 -21.04
CA LEU A 113 16.90 -5.84 -19.62
C LEU A 113 17.10 -7.22 -19.03
N THR A 114 17.75 -7.29 -17.89
CA THR A 114 17.76 -8.47 -17.00
C THR A 114 17.09 -8.10 -15.67
N VAL A 115 16.12 -8.92 -15.23
CA VAL A 115 15.47 -8.80 -13.93
C VAL A 115 15.78 -10.03 -13.09
N VAL A 116 16.45 -9.84 -11.96
CA VAL A 116 16.71 -10.91 -11.01
C VAL A 116 15.53 -11.02 -10.04
N MET A 117 14.98 -12.22 -9.91
CA MET A 117 13.81 -12.48 -9.08
C MET A 117 14.05 -13.66 -8.13
N PRO A 118 13.56 -13.59 -6.88
CA PRO A 118 13.61 -14.72 -5.96
C PRO A 118 12.79 -15.92 -6.47
N ALA A 119 13.17 -17.13 -6.06
CA ALA A 119 12.52 -18.37 -6.50
C ALA A 119 11.00 -18.43 -6.16
N ARG A 120 10.59 -17.76 -5.09
CA ARG A 120 9.19 -17.69 -4.66
C ARG A 120 8.31 -16.74 -5.48
N SER A 121 8.88 -15.94 -6.39
CA SER A 121 8.10 -15.02 -7.22
C SER A 121 7.08 -15.77 -8.07
N PRO A 122 5.81 -15.34 -8.12
CA PRO A 122 4.77 -15.99 -8.91
C PRO A 122 5.12 -16.07 -10.41
N VAL A 123 4.76 -17.18 -11.04
CA VAL A 123 5.04 -17.43 -12.47
C VAL A 123 4.40 -16.36 -13.36
N ALA A 124 3.22 -15.88 -13.02
CA ALA A 124 2.52 -14.84 -13.76
C ALA A 124 3.34 -13.53 -13.84
N ARG A 125 4.00 -13.15 -12.74
CA ARG A 125 4.85 -11.95 -12.67
C ARG A 125 6.12 -12.09 -13.51
N ARG A 126 6.73 -13.29 -13.54
CA ARG A 126 7.89 -13.59 -14.40
C ARG A 126 7.51 -13.48 -15.88
N LYS A 127 6.42 -14.15 -16.28
CA LYS A 127 5.89 -14.10 -17.65
C LYS A 127 5.56 -12.69 -18.10
N ALA A 128 5.02 -11.82 -17.22
CA ALA A 128 4.72 -10.45 -17.54
C ALA A 128 5.97 -9.62 -17.92
N ILE A 129 7.13 -9.93 -17.32
CA ILE A 129 8.41 -9.30 -17.66
C ILE A 129 8.93 -9.87 -19.00
N GLU A 130 8.91 -11.20 -19.16
CA GLU A 130 9.37 -11.87 -20.38
C GLU A 130 8.57 -11.45 -21.62
N GLN A 131 7.24 -11.29 -21.50
CA GLN A 131 6.36 -10.78 -22.56
C GLN A 131 6.73 -9.37 -23.03
N LYS A 132 7.45 -8.60 -22.22
CA LYS A 132 7.98 -7.28 -22.55
C LYS A 132 9.42 -7.32 -23.07
N GLY A 133 9.97 -8.51 -23.31
CA GLY A 133 11.32 -8.71 -23.82
C GLY A 133 12.42 -8.68 -22.75
N GLY A 134 12.07 -8.65 -21.46
CA GLY A 134 13.04 -8.75 -20.37
C GLY A 134 13.50 -10.18 -20.15
N THR A 135 14.77 -10.38 -19.81
CA THR A 135 15.31 -11.65 -19.35
C THR A 135 15.10 -11.79 -17.85
N VAL A 136 14.49 -12.90 -17.40
CA VAL A 136 14.31 -13.18 -15.98
C VAL A 136 15.36 -14.18 -15.51
N VAL A 137 16.11 -13.80 -14.47
CA VAL A 137 17.08 -14.66 -13.77
C VAL A 137 16.52 -14.99 -12.39
N ILE A 138 16.35 -16.28 -12.09
CA ILE A 138 15.89 -16.74 -10.78
C ILE A 138 17.09 -16.99 -9.89
N HIS A 139 17.19 -16.27 -8.76
CA HIS A 139 18.29 -16.44 -7.82
C HIS A 139 17.85 -16.22 -6.37
N GLY A 140 18.26 -17.15 -5.50
CA GLY A 140 17.97 -17.11 -4.07
C GLY A 140 16.49 -17.25 -3.72
N THR A 141 16.16 -16.99 -2.46
CA THR A 141 14.80 -17.09 -1.93
C THR A 141 14.26 -15.75 -1.43
N THR A 142 15.13 -14.77 -1.23
CA THR A 142 14.81 -13.44 -0.71
C THR A 142 15.08 -12.35 -1.75
N LEU A 143 14.51 -11.16 -1.53
CA LEU A 143 14.80 -9.99 -2.36
C LEU A 143 16.27 -9.54 -2.20
N ALA A 144 16.85 -9.75 -1.03
CA ALA A 144 18.26 -9.47 -0.77
C ALA A 144 19.20 -10.36 -1.61
N ASP A 145 18.88 -11.67 -1.75
CA ASP A 145 19.63 -12.57 -2.62
C ASP A 145 19.56 -12.11 -4.08
N ALA A 146 18.36 -11.74 -4.54
CA ALA A 146 18.16 -11.25 -5.89
C ALA A 146 18.93 -9.94 -6.15
N ARG A 147 18.98 -9.04 -5.15
CA ARG A 147 19.79 -7.81 -5.20
C ARG A 147 21.27 -8.10 -5.33
N ALA A 148 21.80 -8.98 -4.49
CA ALA A 148 23.21 -9.36 -4.52
C ALA A 148 23.62 -9.93 -5.88
N GLU A 149 22.79 -10.77 -6.48
CA GLU A 149 23.04 -11.30 -7.82
C GLU A 149 22.93 -10.24 -8.92
N ALA A 150 21.99 -9.30 -8.82
CA ALA A 150 21.90 -8.19 -9.77
C ALA A 150 23.17 -7.31 -9.74
N ILE A 151 23.72 -7.04 -8.55
CA ILE A 151 24.98 -6.33 -8.36
C ILE A 151 26.14 -7.12 -9.00
N ARG A 152 26.20 -8.44 -8.78
CA ARG A 152 27.23 -9.31 -9.37
C ARG A 152 27.17 -9.31 -10.90
N LEU A 153 25.96 -9.37 -11.46
CA LEU A 153 25.76 -9.33 -12.92
C LEU A 153 26.17 -7.98 -13.52
N ALA A 154 25.82 -6.88 -12.86
CA ALA A 154 26.26 -5.56 -13.28
C ALA A 154 27.79 -5.43 -13.29
N ALA A 155 28.46 -5.91 -12.23
CA ALA A 155 29.92 -5.87 -12.13
C ALA A 155 30.64 -6.80 -13.11
N SER A 156 29.95 -7.75 -13.75
CA SER A 156 30.55 -8.69 -14.71
C SER A 156 30.68 -8.15 -16.13
N SER A 157 30.14 -6.94 -16.43
CA SER A 157 30.14 -6.36 -17.76
C SER A 157 30.07 -4.83 -17.70
N ASP A 158 31.01 -4.15 -18.33
CA ASP A 158 31.05 -2.69 -18.44
C ASP A 158 29.85 -2.12 -19.25
N GLU A 159 29.16 -2.96 -19.99
CA GLU A 159 27.96 -2.59 -20.76
C GLU A 159 26.66 -2.66 -19.94
N MET A 160 26.72 -3.26 -18.74
CA MET A 160 25.52 -3.49 -17.91
C MET A 160 25.42 -2.49 -16.78
N THR A 161 24.36 -1.71 -16.77
CA THR A 161 24.08 -0.73 -15.71
C THR A 161 23.13 -1.31 -14.66
N LEU A 162 23.52 -1.27 -13.38
CA LEU A 162 22.64 -1.59 -12.26
C LEU A 162 21.62 -0.47 -12.09
N LEU A 163 20.33 -0.83 -12.02
CA LEU A 163 19.25 0.11 -11.72
C LEU A 163 18.84 -0.02 -10.26
N GLU A 164 19.02 1.05 -9.49
CA GLU A 164 18.47 1.16 -8.14
C GLU A 164 16.97 1.50 -8.23
N PRO A 165 16.06 0.65 -7.69
CA PRO A 165 14.64 0.80 -7.94
C PRO A 165 13.98 1.97 -7.19
N HIS A 166 14.59 2.50 -6.12
CA HIS A 166 13.93 3.44 -5.21
C HIS A 166 14.74 4.70 -4.90
N ASP A 167 16.05 4.57 -4.68
CA ASP A 167 16.89 5.63 -4.08
C ASP A 167 17.72 6.43 -5.12
N ASP A 168 17.46 6.21 -6.40
CA ASP A 168 18.14 6.97 -7.48
C ASP A 168 17.47 8.33 -7.68
N PRO A 169 18.24 9.44 -7.81
CA PRO A 169 17.70 10.78 -8.06
C PRO A 169 16.78 10.88 -9.28
N HIS A 170 17.06 10.13 -10.35
CA HIS A 170 16.20 10.09 -11.53
C HIS A 170 14.88 9.37 -11.26
N VAL A 171 14.87 8.35 -10.37
CA VAL A 171 13.65 7.69 -9.93
C VAL A 171 12.80 8.65 -9.13
N VAL A 172 13.35 9.28 -8.09
CA VAL A 172 12.65 10.27 -7.27
C VAL A 172 12.10 11.41 -8.12
N ALA A 173 12.90 11.97 -9.05
CA ALA A 173 12.46 13.03 -9.96
C ALA A 173 11.34 12.59 -10.90
N GLY A 174 11.37 11.34 -11.37
CA GLY A 174 10.27 10.76 -12.15
C GLY A 174 8.98 10.68 -11.34
N GLN A 175 9.03 10.22 -10.09
CA GLN A 175 7.88 10.17 -9.19
C GLN A 175 7.37 11.57 -8.81
N ALA A 176 8.25 12.56 -8.73
CA ALA A 176 7.90 13.95 -8.42
C ALA A 176 6.90 14.54 -9.43
N THR A 177 6.87 14.04 -10.67
CA THR A 177 5.89 14.46 -11.68
C THR A 177 4.45 14.19 -11.25
N ALA A 178 4.18 13.17 -10.41
CA ALA A 178 2.85 12.94 -9.84
C ALA A 178 2.41 14.10 -8.94
N GLY A 179 3.31 14.63 -8.11
CA GLY A 179 3.03 15.81 -7.28
C GLY A 179 2.80 17.09 -8.11
N LEU A 180 3.57 17.29 -9.17
CA LEU A 180 3.36 18.41 -10.13
C LEU A 180 1.96 18.33 -10.76
N GLU A 181 1.55 17.14 -11.20
CA GLU A 181 0.22 16.93 -11.77
C GLU A 181 -0.90 17.19 -10.76
N ILE A 182 -0.76 16.69 -9.52
CA ILE A 182 -1.77 16.89 -8.47
C ILE A 182 -1.99 18.39 -8.21
N VAL A 183 -0.92 19.15 -7.95
CA VAL A 183 -1.03 20.58 -7.66
C VAL A 183 -1.66 21.33 -8.84
N ARG A 184 -1.27 21.01 -10.08
CA ARG A 184 -1.79 21.65 -11.28
C ARG A 184 -3.25 21.27 -11.54
N GLN A 185 -3.60 19.99 -11.46
CA GLN A 185 -4.96 19.48 -11.69
C GLN A 185 -5.92 20.01 -10.63
N PHE A 186 -5.48 20.09 -9.37
CA PHE A 186 -6.25 20.71 -8.30
C PHE A 186 -6.52 22.18 -8.59
N GLY A 187 -5.50 22.95 -8.92
CA GLY A 187 -5.64 24.37 -9.25
C GLY A 187 -6.54 24.64 -10.47
N ALA A 188 -6.58 23.71 -11.44
CA ALA A 188 -7.44 23.81 -12.62
C ALA A 188 -8.91 23.41 -12.33
N ALA A 189 -9.12 22.48 -11.41
CA ALA A 189 -10.45 21.94 -11.08
C ALA A 189 -11.21 22.79 -10.04
N THR A 190 -10.50 23.58 -9.25
CA THR A 190 -11.07 24.33 -8.13
C THR A 190 -11.17 25.83 -8.43
N LYS A 191 -12.09 26.51 -7.71
CA LYS A 191 -12.21 27.96 -7.76
C LYS A 191 -10.99 28.61 -7.11
N SER A 192 -10.63 29.82 -7.56
CA SER A 192 -9.56 30.61 -6.94
C SER A 192 -9.77 30.69 -5.41
N GLY A 193 -8.75 30.29 -4.64
CA GLY A 193 -8.79 30.31 -3.19
C GLY A 193 -9.10 28.96 -2.51
N ALA A 194 -9.38 27.89 -3.27
CA ALA A 194 -9.49 26.56 -2.68
C ALA A 194 -8.10 26.09 -2.18
N HIS A 195 -8.08 25.41 -1.04
CA HIS A 195 -6.88 24.89 -0.40
C HIS A 195 -6.86 23.35 -0.50
N LEU A 196 -5.72 22.79 -0.84
CA LEU A 196 -5.47 21.35 -0.76
C LEU A 196 -4.85 21.05 0.62
N ASP A 197 -5.58 20.37 1.48
CA ASP A 197 -5.17 20.16 2.86
C ASP A 197 -4.13 19.07 3.00
N ALA A 198 -4.33 17.92 2.35
CA ALA A 198 -3.38 16.82 2.43
C ALA A 198 -3.38 15.91 1.20
N ILE A 199 -2.21 15.31 0.95
CA ILE A 199 -2.00 14.25 -0.03
C ILE A 199 -1.53 13.00 0.70
N PHE A 200 -2.21 11.88 0.48
CA PHE A 200 -1.87 10.57 1.05
C PHE A 200 -1.17 9.71 0.04
N THR A 201 -0.01 9.19 0.42
CA THR A 201 0.89 8.43 -0.47
C THR A 201 1.25 7.10 0.16
N PRO A 202 1.07 5.97 -0.53
CA PRO A 202 1.53 4.68 0.00
C PRO A 202 3.06 4.66 0.04
N VAL A 203 3.61 4.05 1.08
CA VAL A 203 5.04 3.94 1.30
C VAL A 203 5.49 2.49 1.24
N GLY A 204 6.47 2.22 0.40
CA GLY A 204 7.31 1.04 0.38
C GLY A 204 8.77 1.51 0.38
N GLY A 205 9.44 1.52 -0.79
CA GLY A 205 10.79 2.09 -0.93
C GLY A 205 10.87 3.62 -0.78
N GLY A 206 9.73 4.31 -0.65
CA GLY A 206 9.62 5.73 -0.33
C GLY A 206 9.89 6.70 -1.48
N SER A 207 10.27 6.25 -2.68
CA SER A 207 10.55 7.17 -3.80
C SER A 207 9.33 8.00 -4.24
N LEU A 208 8.11 7.44 -4.13
CA LEU A 208 6.90 8.16 -4.49
C LEU A 208 6.61 9.31 -3.52
N ILE A 209 6.60 9.03 -2.23
CA ILE A 209 6.36 10.07 -1.22
C ILE A 209 7.45 11.14 -1.23
N ALA A 210 8.72 10.76 -1.37
CA ALA A 210 9.83 11.71 -1.49
C ALA A 210 9.66 12.62 -2.71
N GLY A 211 9.34 12.05 -3.88
CA GLY A 211 9.11 12.82 -5.10
C GLY A 211 7.90 13.76 -4.99
N VAL A 212 6.76 13.27 -4.49
CA VAL A 212 5.56 14.08 -4.25
C VAL A 212 5.87 15.21 -3.25
N ALA A 213 6.56 14.92 -2.15
CA ALA A 213 6.90 15.91 -1.13
C ALA A 213 7.78 17.05 -1.70
N VAL A 214 8.79 16.72 -2.49
CA VAL A 214 9.66 17.73 -3.14
C VAL A 214 8.85 18.75 -3.92
N THR A 215 7.95 18.30 -4.77
CA THR A 215 7.18 19.20 -5.64
C THR A 215 6.04 19.91 -4.93
N VAL A 216 5.35 19.20 -4.04
CA VAL A 216 4.24 19.78 -3.27
C VAL A 216 4.74 20.83 -2.30
N LYS A 217 5.82 20.60 -1.56
CA LYS A 217 6.37 21.58 -0.62
C LYS A 217 6.94 22.82 -1.32
N ALA A 218 7.45 22.66 -2.54
CA ALA A 218 7.91 23.80 -3.33
C ALA A 218 6.75 24.65 -3.90
N LEU A 219 5.62 24.04 -4.30
CA LEU A 219 4.53 24.71 -4.99
C LEU A 219 3.34 25.06 -4.09
N SER A 220 3.08 24.27 -3.06
CA SER A 220 1.99 24.41 -2.10
C SER A 220 2.48 24.00 -0.70
N PRO A 221 3.34 24.82 -0.06
CA PRO A 221 4.05 24.43 1.18
C PRO A 221 3.13 24.17 2.37
N THR A 222 1.90 24.68 2.36
CA THR A 222 0.89 24.44 3.38
C THR A 222 0.16 23.11 3.23
N THR A 223 0.20 22.48 2.05
CA THR A 223 -0.37 21.16 1.81
C THR A 223 0.46 20.10 2.55
N LYS A 224 -0.21 19.28 3.34
CA LYS A 224 0.46 18.16 4.03
C LYS A 224 0.72 17.00 3.10
N VAL A 225 1.89 16.40 3.20
CA VAL A 225 2.23 15.14 2.54
C VAL A 225 2.35 14.06 3.60
N ILE A 226 1.45 13.09 3.53
CA ILE A 226 1.26 12.06 4.55
C ILE A 226 1.56 10.69 3.94
N GLY A 227 2.51 9.98 4.55
CA GLY A 227 2.80 8.59 4.21
C GLY A 227 1.78 7.64 4.79
N VAL A 228 1.58 6.50 4.14
CA VAL A 228 0.77 5.42 4.68
C VAL A 228 1.55 4.11 4.58
N GLU A 229 1.69 3.41 5.70
CA GLU A 229 2.39 2.12 5.82
C GLU A 229 1.52 1.07 6.51
N PRO A 230 1.75 -0.24 6.28
CA PRO A 230 1.15 -1.28 7.09
C PRO A 230 1.62 -1.18 8.55
N GLU A 231 0.75 -1.45 9.52
CA GLU A 231 1.08 -1.33 10.95
C GLU A 231 2.11 -2.37 11.43
N ASP A 232 2.22 -3.48 10.73
CA ASP A 232 3.20 -4.54 10.99
C ASP A 232 4.55 -4.32 10.28
N PHE A 233 4.66 -3.29 9.41
CA PHE A 233 5.88 -3.03 8.63
C PHE A 233 6.08 -1.53 8.32
N ASP A 234 6.14 -0.70 9.35
CA ASP A 234 6.19 0.76 9.29
C ASP A 234 7.64 1.31 9.30
N VAL A 235 8.42 0.93 8.32
CA VAL A 235 9.86 1.22 8.19
C VAL A 235 10.16 2.72 8.18
N LEU A 236 9.44 3.49 7.35
CA LEU A 236 9.65 4.94 7.25
C LEU A 236 9.24 5.64 8.55
N ARG A 237 8.09 5.30 9.11
CA ARG A 237 7.60 5.88 10.36
C ARG A 237 8.61 5.69 11.50
N GLN A 238 9.11 4.45 11.69
CA GLN A 238 10.12 4.17 12.69
C GLN A 238 11.41 4.93 12.42
N SER A 239 11.81 5.03 11.14
CA SER A 239 13.01 5.77 10.75
C SER A 239 12.90 7.27 11.05
N LEU A 240 11.76 7.89 10.75
CA LEU A 240 11.52 9.31 11.05
C LEU A 240 11.45 9.57 12.56
N ASN A 241 10.81 8.69 13.33
CA ASN A 241 10.70 8.81 14.78
C ASN A 241 12.06 8.69 15.50
N THR A 242 12.94 7.87 14.96
CA THR A 242 14.28 7.64 15.56
C THR A 242 15.37 8.58 15.02
N GLY A 243 15.08 9.27 13.91
CA GLY A 243 16.04 10.16 13.25
C GLY A 243 17.14 9.42 12.47
N HIS A 244 17.01 8.10 12.27
CA HIS A 244 17.95 7.28 11.50
C HIS A 244 17.19 6.13 10.80
N ARG A 245 17.78 5.60 9.72
CA ARG A 245 17.15 4.53 8.94
C ARG A 245 17.05 3.24 9.75
N VAL A 246 15.83 2.71 9.86
CA VAL A 246 15.51 1.43 10.50
C VAL A 246 15.40 0.34 9.43
N SER A 247 15.81 -0.88 9.76
CA SER A 247 15.62 -2.06 8.89
C SER A 247 14.77 -3.10 9.62
N LEU A 248 13.71 -3.58 8.94
CA LEU A 248 12.85 -4.65 9.42
C LEU A 248 13.11 -5.92 8.59
N THR A 249 13.09 -7.09 9.24
CA THR A 249 13.53 -8.34 8.63
C THR A 249 12.42 -9.22 8.09
N GLU A 250 11.20 -9.08 8.60
CA GLU A 250 10.06 -9.90 8.24
C GLU A 250 9.03 -9.10 7.44
N PRO A 251 9.15 -9.03 6.10
CA PRO A 251 8.23 -8.28 5.28
C PRO A 251 6.82 -8.92 5.30
N PRO A 252 5.75 -8.10 5.26
CA PRO A 252 4.39 -8.57 5.20
C PRO A 252 4.14 -9.34 3.90
N HIS A 253 3.40 -10.44 3.97
CA HIS A 253 3.03 -11.21 2.80
C HIS A 253 1.83 -10.60 2.06
N PHE A 254 0.95 -9.88 2.76
CA PHE A 254 -0.27 -9.34 2.18
C PHE A 254 -0.04 -8.07 1.35
N VAL A 255 0.85 -7.18 1.79
CA VAL A 255 1.16 -5.90 1.12
C VAL A 255 2.54 -5.95 0.48
N ASP A 256 2.79 -6.97 -0.36
CA ASP A 256 4.10 -7.24 -0.96
C ASP A 256 4.65 -6.09 -1.82
N GLY A 257 3.76 -5.30 -2.42
CA GLY A 257 4.13 -4.11 -3.20
C GLY A 257 4.79 -2.98 -2.38
N ALA A 258 4.61 -2.98 -1.06
CA ALA A 258 5.20 -2.03 -0.11
C ALA A 258 6.27 -2.66 0.80
N ALA A 259 6.60 -3.95 0.64
CA ALA A 259 7.49 -4.70 1.53
C ALA A 259 8.98 -4.40 1.30
N VAL A 260 9.43 -3.19 1.61
CA VAL A 260 10.84 -2.77 1.52
C VAL A 260 11.45 -2.66 2.91
N GLN A 261 12.46 -3.50 3.19
CA GLN A 261 13.04 -3.68 4.52
C GLN A 261 13.72 -2.43 5.10
N CYS A 262 14.24 -1.54 4.26
CA CYS A 262 14.89 -0.31 4.66
C CYS A 262 14.76 0.72 3.53
N VAL A 263 14.38 1.94 3.85
CA VAL A 263 14.39 3.04 2.87
C VAL A 263 15.83 3.45 2.53
N GLY A 264 16.04 3.93 1.30
CA GLY A 264 17.35 4.40 0.89
C GLY A 264 17.79 5.68 1.60
N PRO A 265 19.09 6.00 1.64
CA PRO A 265 19.61 7.17 2.34
C PRO A 265 19.07 8.49 1.81
N GLU A 266 18.95 8.65 0.50
CA GLU A 266 18.47 9.89 -0.10
C GLU A 266 16.95 10.05 0.08
N VAL A 267 16.19 8.95 -0.10
CA VAL A 267 14.75 8.94 0.22
C VAL A 267 14.51 9.30 1.68
N PHE A 268 15.28 8.73 2.62
CA PHE A 268 15.16 9.04 4.03
C PHE A 268 15.45 10.52 4.31
N ARG A 269 16.51 11.08 3.72
CA ARG A 269 16.85 12.51 3.87
C ARG A 269 15.70 13.40 3.43
N LEU A 270 15.14 13.14 2.24
CA LEU A 270 14.03 13.91 1.69
C LEU A 270 12.76 13.76 2.55
N CYS A 271 12.43 12.54 2.97
CA CYS A 271 11.26 12.32 3.81
C CYS A 271 11.39 12.97 5.18
N ASN A 272 12.56 12.91 5.80
CA ASN A 272 12.82 13.55 7.10
C ASN A 272 12.71 15.08 7.05
N GLU A 273 12.99 15.67 5.90
CA GLU A 273 12.90 17.12 5.69
C GLU A 273 11.48 17.59 5.30
N LEU A 274 10.76 16.81 4.50
CA LEU A 274 9.60 17.29 3.75
C LEU A 274 8.27 16.60 4.06
N VAL A 275 8.28 15.40 4.67
CA VAL A 275 7.06 14.65 4.99
C VAL A 275 6.51 15.11 6.32
N ASP A 276 5.18 15.35 6.39
CA ASP A 276 4.55 15.91 7.58
C ASP A 276 4.16 14.82 8.60
N ASP A 277 3.78 13.62 8.14
CA ASP A 277 3.32 12.53 9.02
C ASP A 277 3.34 11.19 8.28
N VAL A 278 3.29 10.09 9.04
CA VAL A 278 3.10 8.74 8.52
C VAL A 278 2.04 8.02 9.34
N VAL A 279 0.95 7.63 8.69
CA VAL A 279 -0.17 6.89 9.26
C VAL A 279 0.00 5.40 9.00
N THR A 280 -0.17 4.56 10.02
CA THR A 280 -0.17 3.11 9.85
C THR A 280 -1.59 2.56 9.78
N VAL A 281 -1.77 1.50 8.96
CA VAL A 281 -3.06 0.87 8.72
C VAL A 281 -2.98 -0.65 8.82
N SER A 282 -4.04 -1.28 9.32
CA SER A 282 -4.16 -2.73 9.37
C SER A 282 -4.52 -3.32 8.00
N ASN A 283 -4.31 -4.62 7.83
CA ASN A 283 -4.71 -5.34 6.63
C ASN A 283 -6.22 -5.25 6.38
N ASP A 284 -7.04 -5.21 7.43
CA ASP A 284 -8.50 -5.07 7.32
C ASP A 284 -8.90 -3.68 6.82
N GLU A 285 -8.25 -2.63 7.34
CA GLU A 285 -8.45 -1.25 6.87
C GLU A 285 -8.05 -1.11 5.38
N ILE A 286 -6.99 -1.80 4.95
CA ILE A 286 -6.57 -1.83 3.54
C ILE A 286 -7.62 -2.57 2.68
N CYS A 287 -8.12 -3.74 3.12
CA CYS A 287 -9.16 -4.47 2.40
C CYS A 287 -10.44 -3.63 2.24
N ALA A 288 -10.86 -2.94 3.30
CA ALA A 288 -11.97 -2.00 3.24
C ALA A 288 -11.72 -0.86 2.24
N ALA A 289 -10.49 -0.34 2.16
CA ALA A 289 -10.12 0.68 1.19
C ALA A 289 -10.12 0.17 -0.25
N VAL A 290 -9.71 -1.08 -0.51
CA VAL A 290 -9.83 -1.71 -1.84
C VAL A 290 -11.29 -1.72 -2.30
N ARG A 291 -12.22 -2.10 -1.41
CA ARG A 291 -13.66 -2.09 -1.69
C ARG A 291 -14.16 -0.67 -1.98
N ASP A 292 -13.81 0.31 -1.16
CA ASP A 292 -14.21 1.71 -1.37
C ASP A 292 -13.70 2.26 -2.71
N CYS A 293 -12.44 1.96 -3.06
CA CYS A 293 -11.89 2.33 -4.35
C CYS A 293 -12.66 1.69 -5.51
N PHE A 294 -13.04 0.41 -5.37
CA PHE A 294 -13.86 -0.27 -6.38
C PHE A 294 -15.25 0.38 -6.51
N GLU A 295 -15.89 0.75 -5.40
CA GLU A 295 -17.20 1.39 -5.41
C GLU A 295 -17.18 2.76 -6.11
N ASP A 296 -16.16 3.58 -5.87
CA ASP A 296 -16.04 4.91 -6.48
C ASP A 296 -15.45 4.90 -7.91
N THR A 297 -14.63 3.89 -8.26
CA THR A 297 -13.86 3.93 -9.53
C THR A 297 -14.07 2.75 -10.46
N ARG A 298 -14.60 1.63 -9.97
CA ARG A 298 -14.62 0.30 -10.63
C ARG A 298 -13.22 -0.26 -10.93
N ALA A 299 -12.18 0.25 -10.27
CA ALA A 299 -10.83 -0.28 -10.38
C ALA A 299 -10.58 -1.40 -9.38
N MET A 300 -9.92 -2.46 -9.84
CA MET A 300 -9.45 -3.57 -9.00
C MET A 300 -7.99 -3.28 -8.62
N LEU A 301 -7.79 -2.80 -7.41
CA LEU A 301 -6.46 -2.44 -6.90
C LEU A 301 -5.83 -3.57 -6.09
N GLU A 302 -4.51 -3.68 -6.15
CA GLU A 302 -3.77 -4.47 -5.17
C GLU A 302 -3.79 -3.79 -3.79
N PRO A 303 -3.55 -4.52 -2.69
CA PRO A 303 -3.56 -3.94 -1.34
C PRO A 303 -2.69 -2.69 -1.20
N ALA A 304 -1.45 -2.71 -1.69
CA ALA A 304 -0.56 -1.55 -1.68
C ALA A 304 -1.14 -0.36 -2.47
N GLY A 305 -1.90 -0.63 -3.53
CA GLY A 305 -2.51 0.39 -4.38
C GLY A 305 -3.60 1.21 -3.70
N ALA A 306 -4.34 0.61 -2.77
CA ALA A 306 -5.43 1.24 -2.01
C ALA A 306 -4.99 1.77 -0.63
N MET A 307 -3.77 1.49 -0.19
CA MET A 307 -3.28 1.78 1.15
C MET A 307 -3.39 3.26 1.52
N SER A 308 -3.15 4.18 0.57
CA SER A 308 -3.32 5.63 0.75
C SER A 308 -4.75 6.01 1.16
N VAL A 309 -5.75 5.33 0.61
CA VAL A 309 -7.17 5.55 0.96
C VAL A 309 -7.45 5.04 2.38
N ALA A 310 -6.88 3.92 2.78
CA ALA A 310 -7.01 3.42 4.16
C ALA A 310 -6.45 4.44 5.17
N GLY A 311 -5.25 4.97 4.93
CA GLY A 311 -4.65 6.00 5.78
C GLY A 311 -5.44 7.31 5.81
N MET A 312 -5.95 7.74 4.66
CA MET A 312 -6.81 8.92 4.57
C MET A 312 -8.10 8.74 5.38
N LYS A 313 -8.77 7.59 5.28
CA LYS A 313 -9.97 7.27 6.08
C LYS A 313 -9.69 7.35 7.57
N LYS A 314 -8.61 6.74 8.03
CA LYS A 314 -8.16 6.76 9.43
C LYS A 314 -7.87 8.17 9.91
N TYR A 315 -7.16 8.95 9.12
CA TYR A 315 -6.84 10.35 9.40
C TYR A 315 -8.09 11.22 9.50
N LEU A 316 -9.05 11.06 8.60
CA LEU A 316 -10.31 11.82 8.62
C LEU A 316 -11.24 11.40 9.75
N ALA A 317 -11.25 10.11 10.13
CA ALA A 317 -12.03 9.63 11.28
C ALA A 317 -11.55 10.25 12.61
N ALA A 318 -10.25 10.47 12.76
CA ALA A 318 -9.66 11.06 13.96
C ALA A 318 -9.81 12.58 14.05
N ARG A 319 -10.31 13.26 13.00
CA ARG A 319 -10.40 14.75 12.96
C ARG A 319 -11.83 15.25 13.10
N PRO A 320 -12.05 16.28 13.91
CA PRO A 320 -13.32 16.98 13.92
C PRO A 320 -13.53 17.71 12.59
N ALA A 321 -14.79 17.91 12.22
CA ALA A 321 -15.14 18.84 11.15
C ALA A 321 -14.79 20.28 11.55
N ASP A 322 -14.51 21.12 10.55
CA ASP A 322 -14.31 22.55 10.77
C ASP A 322 -15.56 23.19 11.40
N ALA A 323 -15.37 24.03 12.41
CA ALA A 323 -16.46 24.56 13.20
C ALA A 323 -17.36 25.56 12.41
N GLU A 324 -16.82 26.18 11.36
CA GLU A 324 -17.57 27.19 10.56
C GLU A 324 -18.25 26.56 9.35
N THR A 325 -17.53 25.64 8.66
CA THR A 325 -17.98 25.06 7.38
C THR A 325 -18.62 23.69 7.54
N GLY A 326 -18.39 22.99 8.65
CA GLY A 326 -18.78 21.60 8.85
C GLY A 326 -18.01 20.60 7.96
N ALA A 327 -17.05 21.08 7.16
CA ALA A 327 -16.26 20.25 6.23
C ALA A 327 -14.94 19.81 6.87
N LYS A 328 -14.39 18.70 6.37
CA LYS A 328 -13.08 18.18 6.79
C LYS A 328 -11.95 18.50 5.81
N GLY A 329 -12.16 19.46 4.90
CA GLY A 329 -11.16 19.92 3.95
C GLY A 329 -11.11 19.11 2.64
N THR A 330 -10.10 19.40 1.82
CA THR A 330 -9.87 18.73 0.53
C THR A 330 -8.64 17.84 0.58
N HIS A 331 -8.78 16.60 0.13
CA HIS A 331 -7.75 15.58 0.23
C HIS A 331 -7.56 14.81 -1.07
N VAL A 332 -6.32 14.43 -1.36
CA VAL A 332 -5.98 13.55 -2.48
C VAL A 332 -5.36 12.27 -1.95
N ALA A 333 -5.86 11.10 -2.37
CA ALA A 333 -5.21 9.82 -2.16
C ALA A 333 -4.66 9.28 -3.49
N ILE A 334 -3.43 8.77 -3.49
CA ILE A 334 -2.78 8.23 -4.70
C ILE A 334 -3.07 6.74 -4.79
N LEU A 335 -3.86 6.32 -5.79
CA LEU A 335 -4.04 4.91 -6.15
C LEU A 335 -2.84 4.45 -6.96
N SER A 336 -1.90 3.78 -6.30
CA SER A 336 -0.56 3.63 -6.84
C SER A 336 -0.39 2.48 -7.82
N ASP A 337 -0.99 1.33 -7.53
CA ASP A 337 -0.72 0.06 -8.22
C ASP A 337 -1.95 -0.85 -8.33
N SER A 338 -2.02 -1.59 -9.46
CA SER A 338 -2.85 -2.78 -9.62
C SER A 338 -2.09 -3.90 -10.36
N SER A 339 -0.77 -3.84 -10.30
CA SER A 339 0.15 -4.63 -11.13
C SER A 339 0.39 -6.04 -10.61
N ASN A 340 0.40 -6.24 -9.30
CA ASN A 340 0.76 -7.49 -8.64
C ASN A 340 -0.44 -8.33 -8.17
N ILE A 341 -1.66 -7.90 -8.44
CA ILE A 341 -2.83 -8.59 -7.93
C ILE A 341 -3.13 -9.86 -8.74
N GLU A 342 -3.43 -10.93 -8.04
CA GLU A 342 -3.98 -12.17 -8.57
C GLU A 342 -5.48 -12.21 -8.28
N PHE A 343 -6.30 -12.68 -9.23
CA PHE A 343 -7.75 -12.56 -9.12
C PHE A 343 -8.31 -13.29 -7.89
N ASP A 344 -7.70 -14.39 -7.51
CA ASP A 344 -8.17 -15.24 -6.39
C ASP A 344 -8.12 -14.53 -5.03
N ILE A 345 -7.24 -13.53 -4.87
CA ILE A 345 -7.12 -12.79 -3.61
C ILE A 345 -8.34 -11.90 -3.32
N PHE A 346 -9.16 -11.59 -4.33
CA PHE A 346 -10.35 -10.74 -4.13
C PHE A 346 -11.40 -11.39 -3.21
N ARG A 347 -11.48 -12.73 -3.17
CA ARG A 347 -12.33 -13.40 -2.18
C ARG A 347 -11.89 -13.03 -0.76
N PHE A 348 -10.61 -13.18 -0.47
CA PHE A 348 -10.02 -12.84 0.83
C PHE A 348 -10.17 -11.34 1.17
N ILE A 349 -9.96 -10.45 0.17
CA ILE A 349 -10.16 -9.01 0.36
C ILE A 349 -11.63 -8.70 0.69
N ALA A 350 -12.58 -9.33 0.00
CA ALA A 350 -14.00 -9.08 0.22
C ALA A 350 -14.46 -9.48 1.64
N GLU A 351 -14.01 -10.63 2.12
CA GLU A 351 -14.30 -11.12 3.47
C GLU A 351 -13.70 -10.18 4.54
N ARG A 352 -12.42 -9.82 4.42
CA ARG A 352 -11.77 -8.92 5.37
C ARG A 352 -12.26 -7.47 5.29
N ALA A 353 -12.74 -7.02 4.15
CA ALA A 353 -13.28 -5.67 4.01
C ALA A 353 -14.48 -5.41 4.92
N ALA A 354 -15.33 -6.40 5.15
CA ALA A 354 -16.47 -6.29 6.08
C ALA A 354 -16.00 -6.12 7.53
N ILE A 355 -14.94 -6.84 7.92
CA ILE A 355 -14.30 -6.70 9.24
C ILE A 355 -13.67 -5.31 9.39
N GLY A 356 -12.91 -4.86 8.39
CA GLY A 356 -12.24 -3.55 8.40
C GLY A 356 -13.20 -2.35 8.44
N GLU A 357 -14.45 -2.54 8.01
CA GLU A 357 -15.52 -1.57 8.17
C GLU A 357 -16.35 -1.75 9.44
N GLN A 358 -15.96 -2.69 10.30
CA GLN A 358 -16.71 -3.02 11.51
C GLN A 358 -18.17 -3.42 11.23
N LYS A 359 -18.40 -4.07 10.08
CA LYS A 359 -19.71 -4.61 9.68
C LYS A 359 -19.88 -6.06 10.07
N GLU A 360 -18.80 -6.77 10.31
CA GLU A 360 -18.77 -8.21 10.63
C GLU A 360 -17.88 -8.50 11.83
N ALA A 361 -18.29 -9.49 12.64
CA ALA A 361 -17.53 -10.00 13.76
C ALA A 361 -17.44 -11.53 13.72
N LEU A 362 -16.29 -12.07 14.16
CA LEU A 362 -15.96 -13.48 14.12
C LEU A 362 -15.97 -14.11 15.54
N PHE A 363 -16.56 -15.28 15.67
CA PHE A 363 -16.68 -15.98 16.95
C PHE A 363 -16.18 -17.42 16.87
N ALA A 364 -15.43 -17.83 17.89
CA ALA A 364 -15.22 -19.23 18.22
C ALA A 364 -16.23 -19.65 19.30
N LEU A 365 -17.03 -20.66 19.00
CA LEU A 365 -18.08 -21.16 19.90
C LEU A 365 -17.75 -22.55 20.37
N HIS A 366 -18.02 -22.82 21.65
CA HIS A 366 -18.07 -24.16 22.22
C HIS A 366 -19.50 -24.46 22.69
N ALA A 367 -20.15 -25.37 22.01
CA ALA A 367 -21.56 -25.69 22.23
C ALA A 367 -21.76 -27.17 22.61
N PRO A 368 -22.74 -27.52 23.44
CA PRO A 368 -23.13 -28.90 23.59
C PRO A 368 -23.57 -29.54 22.28
N ASP A 369 -23.04 -30.72 21.97
CA ASP A 369 -23.43 -31.46 20.75
C ASP A 369 -24.77 -32.16 20.96
N GLU A 370 -25.84 -31.37 20.93
CA GLU A 370 -27.22 -31.80 21.18
C GLU A 370 -28.11 -31.45 19.97
N SER A 371 -29.11 -32.31 19.72
CA SER A 371 -30.11 -32.01 18.68
C SER A 371 -30.83 -30.69 18.96
N GLY A 372 -30.94 -29.85 17.93
CA GLY A 372 -31.53 -28.50 17.98
C GLY A 372 -30.61 -27.37 18.48
N MET A 373 -29.36 -27.65 18.84
CA MET A 373 -28.42 -26.62 19.30
C MET A 373 -28.15 -25.53 18.23
N PHE A 374 -28.01 -25.92 16.98
CA PHE A 374 -27.90 -24.96 15.88
C PHE A 374 -29.05 -23.94 15.86
N TYR A 375 -30.30 -24.42 16.00
CA TYR A 375 -31.47 -23.55 16.02
C TYR A 375 -31.46 -22.59 17.22
N LYS A 376 -31.03 -23.06 18.40
CA LYS A 376 -30.88 -22.19 19.58
C LYS A 376 -29.82 -21.13 19.39
N MET A 377 -28.65 -21.50 18.82
CA MET A 377 -27.58 -20.52 18.47
C MET A 377 -28.10 -19.49 17.49
N TYR A 378 -28.74 -19.91 16.40
CA TYR A 378 -29.33 -19.04 15.43
C TYR A 378 -30.33 -18.04 16.02
N GLN A 379 -31.23 -18.51 16.89
CA GLN A 379 -32.18 -17.65 17.61
C GLN A 379 -31.48 -16.64 18.53
N ALA A 380 -30.42 -17.07 19.21
CA ALA A 380 -29.70 -16.25 20.18
C ALA A 380 -28.96 -15.07 19.53
N VAL A 381 -28.61 -15.18 18.26
CA VAL A 381 -27.88 -14.09 17.52
C VAL A 381 -28.80 -13.15 16.73
N GLN A 382 -30.13 -13.50 16.65
CA GLN A 382 -31.09 -12.64 15.96
C GLN A 382 -31.15 -11.22 16.57
N PRO A 383 -31.36 -10.14 15.79
CA PRO A 383 -31.71 -10.10 14.34
C PRO A 383 -30.51 -10.13 13.39
N ARG A 384 -29.31 -10.44 13.87
CA ARG A 384 -28.08 -10.40 13.07
C ARG A 384 -28.06 -11.54 12.04
N LEU A 385 -27.52 -11.27 10.86
CA LEU A 385 -27.31 -12.29 9.85
C LEU A 385 -26.05 -13.10 10.20
N VAL A 386 -26.15 -14.42 10.10
CA VAL A 386 -24.99 -15.31 10.15
C VAL A 386 -24.42 -15.39 8.75
N THR A 387 -23.22 -14.89 8.55
CA THR A 387 -22.54 -14.85 7.24
C THR A 387 -21.71 -16.09 6.99
N GLU A 388 -21.17 -16.69 8.07
CA GLU A 388 -20.44 -17.94 7.99
C GLU A 388 -20.74 -18.82 9.20
N PHE A 389 -20.81 -20.14 8.98
CA PHE A 389 -21.02 -21.13 10.02
C PHE A 389 -20.29 -22.42 9.70
N VAL A 390 -19.21 -22.71 10.42
CA VAL A 390 -18.43 -23.94 10.27
C VAL A 390 -18.52 -24.75 11.55
N TYR A 391 -19.11 -25.94 11.46
CA TYR A 391 -19.30 -26.83 12.57
C TYR A 391 -18.30 -27.98 12.55
N ARG A 392 -17.67 -28.25 13.68
CA ARG A 392 -16.79 -29.41 13.90
C ARG A 392 -17.25 -30.21 15.10
N HIS A 393 -17.66 -31.45 14.83
CA HIS A 393 -17.97 -32.43 15.88
C HIS A 393 -16.70 -32.85 16.62
N ALA A 394 -16.77 -32.98 17.93
CA ALA A 394 -15.69 -33.52 18.75
C ALA A 394 -16.19 -34.74 19.59
N PRO A 395 -15.31 -35.73 19.87
CA PRO A 395 -15.68 -36.96 20.55
C PRO A 395 -16.22 -36.79 21.99
N ASP A 396 -15.92 -35.65 22.61
CA ASP A 396 -16.28 -35.29 24.00
C ASP A 396 -17.67 -34.67 24.13
N LYS A 397 -18.50 -34.71 23.09
CA LYS A 397 -19.84 -34.12 23.03
C LYS A 397 -19.86 -32.57 23.17
N VAL A 398 -18.76 -31.92 22.92
CA VAL A 398 -18.66 -30.46 22.78
C VAL A 398 -18.29 -30.12 21.35
N ALA A 399 -19.21 -29.48 20.63
CA ALA A 399 -18.94 -29.02 19.28
C ALA A 399 -18.12 -27.73 19.32
N THR A 400 -17.14 -27.61 18.42
CA THR A 400 -16.48 -26.35 18.12
C THR A 400 -17.10 -25.77 16.86
N VAL A 401 -17.54 -24.51 16.95
CA VAL A 401 -18.18 -23.81 15.83
C VAL A 401 -17.40 -22.52 15.57
N PHE A 402 -17.06 -22.27 14.31
CA PHE A 402 -16.67 -20.97 13.83
C PHE A 402 -17.92 -20.30 13.27
N MET A 403 -18.20 -19.07 13.68
CA MET A 403 -19.37 -18.31 13.23
C MET A 403 -18.98 -16.86 13.00
N SER A 404 -19.43 -16.32 11.89
CA SER A 404 -19.40 -14.87 11.68
C SER A 404 -20.82 -14.31 11.61
N ILE A 405 -20.94 -13.07 12.05
CA ILE A 405 -22.20 -12.34 12.03
C ILE A 405 -22.03 -10.97 11.40
N GLU A 406 -23.02 -10.53 10.65
CA GLU A 406 -23.14 -9.15 10.19
C GLU A 406 -23.84 -8.30 11.27
N ARG A 407 -23.34 -7.10 11.49
CA ARG A 407 -23.91 -6.08 12.39
C ARG A 407 -25.36 -5.76 11.99
N ALA A 408 -26.29 -5.78 12.95
CA ALA A 408 -27.71 -5.51 12.67
C ALA A 408 -28.05 -4.02 12.58
N ASP A 409 -27.35 -3.17 13.34
CA ASP A 409 -27.59 -1.73 13.38
C ASP A 409 -26.31 -0.94 13.04
N GLU A 410 -26.31 -0.23 11.93
CA GLU A 410 -25.16 0.57 11.48
C GLU A 410 -24.84 1.75 12.41
N LEU A 411 -25.75 2.17 13.27
CA LEU A 411 -25.56 3.27 14.22
C LEU A 411 -24.93 2.81 15.55
N ARG A 412 -24.97 1.51 15.87
CA ARG A 412 -24.36 0.97 17.09
C ARG A 412 -22.91 0.56 16.85
N PRO A 413 -21.98 0.79 17.79
CA PRO A 413 -20.63 0.23 17.72
C PRO A 413 -20.68 -1.31 17.61
N ILE A 414 -19.81 -1.89 16.80
CA ILE A 414 -19.73 -3.36 16.64
C ILE A 414 -19.40 -4.06 17.98
N SER A 415 -18.66 -3.42 18.88
CA SER A 415 -18.34 -3.96 20.20
C SER A 415 -19.58 -4.23 21.06
N GLU A 416 -20.60 -3.36 21.00
CA GLU A 416 -21.86 -3.58 21.71
C GLU A 416 -22.64 -4.75 21.13
N GLU A 417 -22.62 -4.89 19.80
CA GLU A 417 -23.24 -6.03 19.11
C GLU A 417 -22.55 -7.35 19.48
N VAL A 418 -21.23 -7.35 19.60
CA VAL A 418 -20.42 -8.49 20.03
C VAL A 418 -20.79 -8.91 21.46
N ASP A 419 -20.89 -7.94 22.38
CA ASP A 419 -21.27 -8.19 23.78
C ASP A 419 -22.68 -8.81 23.89
N ASP A 420 -23.64 -8.29 23.10
CA ASP A 420 -25.00 -8.83 23.05
C ASP A 420 -25.04 -10.28 22.55
N VAL A 421 -24.24 -10.59 21.51
CA VAL A 421 -24.12 -11.94 20.96
C VAL A 421 -23.53 -12.92 21.98
N ILE A 422 -22.43 -12.52 22.62
CA ILE A 422 -21.79 -13.37 23.67
C ILE A 422 -22.78 -13.67 24.78
N LYS A 423 -23.52 -12.66 25.23
CA LYS A 423 -24.55 -12.83 26.29
C LYS A 423 -25.70 -13.74 25.84
N GLY A 424 -26.28 -13.51 24.66
CA GLY A 424 -27.38 -14.33 24.13
C GLY A 424 -26.98 -15.79 23.92
N LEU A 425 -25.75 -16.05 23.48
CA LEU A 425 -25.21 -17.39 23.34
C LEU A 425 -24.98 -18.07 24.71
N ALA A 426 -24.53 -17.31 25.71
CA ALA A 426 -24.38 -17.85 27.07
C ALA A 426 -25.72 -18.31 27.68
N ASP A 427 -26.83 -17.62 27.41
CA ASP A 427 -28.19 -17.99 27.89
C ASP A 427 -28.63 -19.34 27.31
N VAL A 428 -28.12 -19.79 26.19
CA VAL A 428 -28.36 -21.10 25.59
C VAL A 428 -27.24 -22.12 25.83
N ARG A 429 -26.37 -21.88 26.82
CA ARG A 429 -25.24 -22.73 27.21
C ARG A 429 -24.13 -22.87 26.19
N VAL A 430 -23.94 -21.85 25.33
CA VAL A 430 -22.84 -21.79 24.36
C VAL A 430 -21.80 -20.79 24.87
N LYS A 431 -20.55 -21.25 24.99
CA LYS A 431 -19.44 -20.37 25.30
C LYS A 431 -18.95 -19.73 23.99
N ALA A 432 -19.03 -18.42 23.87
CA ALA A 432 -18.56 -17.66 22.74
C ALA A 432 -17.32 -16.87 23.11
N VAL A 433 -16.37 -16.77 22.17
CA VAL A 433 -15.17 -15.96 22.27
C VAL A 433 -15.08 -15.12 20.97
N ASP A 434 -14.98 -13.81 21.13
CA ASP A 434 -14.68 -12.93 20.01
C ASP A 434 -13.26 -13.18 19.51
N ILE A 435 -13.13 -13.53 18.24
CA ILE A 435 -11.87 -13.78 17.55
C ILE A 435 -11.67 -12.86 16.35
N THR A 436 -12.44 -11.77 16.27
CA THR A 436 -12.35 -10.79 15.18
C THR A 436 -10.95 -10.19 15.04
N GLY A 437 -10.21 -10.03 16.14
CA GLY A 437 -8.82 -9.58 16.14
C GLY A 437 -7.77 -10.67 15.82
N ASN A 438 -8.17 -11.94 15.62
CA ASN A 438 -7.23 -13.03 15.41
C ASN A 438 -6.92 -13.23 13.93
N GLU A 439 -5.67 -12.94 13.53
CA GLU A 439 -5.23 -13.03 12.12
C GLU A 439 -5.37 -14.45 11.54
N LEU A 440 -5.15 -15.50 12.33
CA LEU A 440 -5.32 -16.87 11.86
C LEU A 440 -6.78 -17.22 11.60
N ALA A 441 -7.71 -16.67 12.39
CA ALA A 441 -9.14 -16.88 12.20
C ALA A 441 -9.67 -16.25 10.90
N LYS A 442 -9.03 -15.17 10.44
CA LYS A 442 -9.40 -14.45 9.23
C LYS A 442 -8.88 -15.10 7.94
N THR A 443 -8.15 -16.21 8.02
CA THR A 443 -7.60 -16.94 6.86
C THR A 443 -8.44 -18.18 6.50
N HIS A 444 -9.61 -18.34 7.10
CA HIS A 444 -10.53 -19.45 6.82
C HIS A 444 -11.25 -19.25 5.48
#